data_fac8d12abdd81cb092141fa2848ad716
#
_entry.id   fac8d12abdd81cb092141fa2848ad716
#
_cell.length_a   1.000
_cell.length_b   1.000
_cell.length_c   1.000
_cell.angle_alpha   90.00
_cell.angle_beta   90.00
_cell.angle_gamma   90.00
#
_symmetry.space_group_name_H-M   'P 1'
#
loop_
_entity.id
_entity.type
_entity.pdbx_description
1 polymer ?
#
loop_
_entity_poly.entity_id
_entity_poly.type
_entity_poly.pdbx_seq_one_letter_code
_entity_poly.pdbx_strand_id
1 'polypeptide(L)' 'MTPEEVEELLKRSLPEAAIQVEDMTGTFDHFEVRVTWDGFKGKGLIEQHKIVNQALSSALEDGRIHALKIKTMA' A
#
# COMPACT_ATOMS: atom_id res chain seq x y z
N MET A 1 -3.55 5.21 -12.44
CA MET A 1 -2.31 5.11 -11.64
C MET A 1 -1.64 3.78 -11.93
N THR A 2 -0.32 3.74 -12.07
CA THR A 2 0.40 2.48 -12.35
C THR A 2 0.85 1.80 -11.05
N PRO A 3 1.10 0.47 -11.07
CA PRO A 3 1.67 -0.21 -9.90
C PRO A 3 2.97 0.41 -9.41
N GLU A 4 3.82 0.89 -10.32
CA GLU A 4 5.08 1.54 -9.98
C GLU A 4 4.86 2.84 -9.22
N GLU A 5 3.83 3.60 -9.57
CA GLU A 5 3.48 4.82 -8.85
C GLU A 5 2.97 4.52 -7.44
N VAL A 6 2.19 3.44 -7.28
CA VAL A 6 1.73 2.99 -5.97
C VAL A 6 2.93 2.58 -5.11
N GLU A 7 3.86 1.80 -5.67
CA GLU A 7 5.07 1.39 -4.97
C GLU A 7 5.89 2.60 -4.54
N GLU A 8 6.04 3.59 -5.39
CA GLU A 8 6.80 4.80 -5.07
C GLU A 8 6.18 5.57 -3.90
N LEU A 9 4.86 5.73 -3.90
CA LEU A 9 4.17 6.39 -2.78
C LEU A 9 4.40 5.65 -1.47
N LEU A 10 4.32 4.32 -1.49
CA LEU A 10 4.57 3.51 -0.31
C LEU A 10 6.02 3.63 0.16
N LYS A 11 6.97 3.66 -0.75
CA LYS A 11 8.39 3.77 -0.40
C LYS A 11 8.75 5.12 0.19
N ARG A 12 8.04 6.18 -0.15
CA ARG A 12 8.25 7.49 0.47
C ARG A 12 7.97 7.47 1.97
N SER A 13 6.94 6.72 2.38
CA SER A 13 6.58 6.59 3.80
C SER A 13 7.31 5.46 4.50
N LEU A 14 7.65 4.39 3.77
CA LEU A 14 8.26 3.18 4.29
C LEU A 14 9.48 2.80 3.45
N PRO A 15 10.56 3.59 3.50
CA PRO A 15 11.70 3.40 2.59
C PRO A 15 12.44 2.08 2.76
N GLU A 16 12.34 1.46 3.94
CA GLU A 16 13.00 0.18 4.22
C GLU A 16 12.11 -1.03 3.98
N ALA A 17 10.84 -0.83 3.62
CA ALA A 17 9.91 -1.92 3.40
C ALA A 17 10.15 -2.61 2.06
N ALA A 18 9.88 -3.92 2.03
CA ALA A 18 9.76 -4.66 0.78
C ALA A 18 8.31 -4.55 0.31
N ILE A 19 8.10 -4.04 -0.88
CA ILE A 19 6.77 -3.71 -1.38
C ILE A 19 6.53 -4.42 -2.71
N GLN A 20 5.37 -5.07 -2.82
CA GLN A 20 4.88 -5.66 -4.06
C GLN A 20 3.51 -5.08 -4.35
N VAL A 21 3.27 -4.66 -5.58
CA VAL A 21 2.01 -4.08 -6.01
C VAL A 21 1.52 -4.82 -7.24
N GLU A 22 0.25 -5.22 -7.21
CA GLU A 22 -0.38 -5.92 -8.32
C GLU A 22 -1.68 -5.20 -8.70
N ASP A 23 -1.88 -5.00 -10.01
CA ASP A 23 -3.12 -4.48 -10.55
C ASP A 23 -4.12 -5.64 -10.69
N MET A 24 -5.18 -5.63 -9.89
CA MET A 24 -6.12 -6.74 -9.80
C MET A 24 -7.06 -6.86 -11.01
N THR A 25 -7.34 -5.76 -11.70
CA THR A 25 -8.37 -5.73 -12.74
C THR A 25 -7.87 -5.31 -14.12
N GLY A 26 -6.61 -4.90 -14.22
CA GLY A 26 -6.07 -4.36 -15.46
C GLY A 26 -6.52 -2.94 -15.79
N THR A 27 -7.24 -2.29 -14.88
CA THR A 27 -7.77 -0.93 -15.08
C THR A 27 -6.96 0.15 -14.34
N PHE A 28 -5.89 -0.22 -13.64
CA PHE A 28 -4.99 0.69 -12.92
C PHE A 28 -5.67 1.51 -11.82
N ASP A 29 -6.71 0.98 -11.22
CA ASP A 29 -7.41 1.63 -10.11
C ASP A 29 -7.81 0.68 -8.97
N HIS A 30 -7.57 -0.63 -9.13
CA HIS A 30 -7.81 -1.66 -8.13
C HIS A 30 -6.50 -2.41 -7.88
N PHE A 31 -5.91 -2.22 -6.69
CA PHE A 31 -4.58 -2.76 -6.39
C PHE A 31 -4.57 -3.68 -5.18
N GLU A 32 -3.72 -4.71 -5.26
CA GLU A 32 -3.30 -5.45 -4.08
C GLU A 32 -1.87 -5.02 -3.76
N VAL A 33 -1.64 -4.60 -2.52
CA VAL A 33 -0.32 -4.23 -2.05
C VAL A 33 0.12 -5.20 -0.96
N ARG A 34 1.36 -5.66 -1.05
CA ARG A 34 1.99 -6.52 -0.05
C ARG A 34 3.20 -5.77 0.50
N VAL A 35 3.17 -5.53 1.80
CA VAL A 35 4.20 -4.73 2.47
C VAL A 35 4.82 -5.56 3.58
N THR A 36 6.11 -5.81 3.46
CA THR A 36 6.90 -6.47 4.51
C THR A 36 7.82 -5.44 5.13
N TRP A 37 7.66 -5.21 6.42
CA TRP A 37 8.39 -4.14 7.10
C TRP A 37 8.60 -4.48 8.57
N ASP A 38 9.84 -4.38 9.04
CA ASP A 38 10.19 -4.68 10.44
C ASP A 38 9.45 -3.78 11.43
N GLY A 39 9.11 -2.57 11.05
CA GLY A 39 8.35 -1.65 11.90
C GLY A 39 6.94 -2.11 12.23
N PHE A 40 6.44 -3.15 11.56
CA PHE A 40 5.14 -3.75 11.89
C PHE A 40 5.19 -4.67 13.08
N LYS A 41 6.37 -5.07 13.55
CA LYS A 41 6.50 -5.95 14.71
C LYS A 41 5.87 -5.31 15.95
N GLY A 42 5.03 -6.07 16.63
CA GLY A 42 4.33 -5.57 17.80
C GLY A 42 3.09 -4.74 17.52
N LYS A 43 2.76 -4.50 16.27
CA LYS A 43 1.56 -3.76 15.87
C LYS A 43 0.45 -4.73 15.47
N GLY A 44 -0.78 -4.42 15.88
CA GLY A 44 -1.95 -5.19 15.44
C GLY A 44 -2.24 -4.98 13.95
N LEU A 45 -3.04 -5.88 13.38
CA LEU A 45 -3.34 -5.85 11.95
C LEU A 45 -4.01 -4.54 11.52
N ILE A 46 -4.94 -4.03 12.33
CA ILE A 46 -5.64 -2.76 12.04
C ILE A 46 -4.63 -1.61 11.97
N GLU A 47 -3.70 -1.57 12.90
CA GLU A 47 -2.68 -0.52 12.94
C GLU A 47 -1.75 -0.59 11.74
N GLN A 48 -1.33 -1.80 11.35
CA GLN A 48 -0.52 -2.01 10.15
C GLN A 48 -1.24 -1.50 8.90
N HIS A 49 -2.52 -1.84 8.77
CA HIS A 49 -3.32 -1.38 7.63
C HIS A 49 -3.51 0.14 7.61
N LYS A 50 -3.65 0.77 8.77
CA LYS A 50 -3.74 2.22 8.86
C LYS A 50 -2.48 2.91 8.34
N ILE A 51 -1.32 2.35 8.63
CA ILE A 51 -0.05 2.89 8.15
C ILE A 51 -0.01 2.87 6.61
N VAL A 52 -0.40 1.75 6.00
CA VAL A 52 -0.44 1.62 4.54
C VAL A 52 -1.48 2.57 3.94
N ASN A 53 -2.67 2.65 4.52
CA ASN A 53 -3.71 3.55 4.06
C ASN A 53 -3.26 5.01 4.10
N GLN A 54 -2.57 5.42 5.14
CA GLN A 54 -2.05 6.79 5.25
C GLN A 54 -1.01 7.08 4.18
N ALA A 55 -0.15 6.11 3.87
CA ALA A 55 0.86 6.27 2.83
C ALA A 55 0.24 6.50 1.45
N LEU A 56 -0.95 5.96 1.21
CA LEU A 56 -1.67 6.06 -0.06
C LEU A 56 -2.86 7.02 0.01
N SER A 57 -2.99 7.80 1.09
CA SER A 57 -4.20 8.60 1.33
C SER A 57 -4.53 9.57 0.21
N SER A 58 -3.54 10.23 -0.38
CA SER A 58 -3.80 11.19 -1.46
C SER A 58 -4.42 10.52 -2.69
N ALA A 59 -3.93 9.34 -3.05
CA ALA A 59 -4.47 8.60 -4.18
C ALA A 59 -5.84 7.99 -3.90
N LEU A 60 -6.12 7.64 -2.65
CA LEU A 60 -7.43 7.16 -2.24
C LEU A 60 -8.46 8.28 -2.21
N GLU A 61 -8.07 9.44 -1.70
CA GLU A 61 -8.97 10.60 -1.58
C GLU A 61 -9.36 11.20 -2.92
N ASP A 62 -8.44 11.23 -3.88
CA ASP A 62 -8.72 11.82 -5.20
C ASP A 62 -9.28 10.81 -6.22
N GLY A 63 -9.48 9.57 -5.83
CA GLY A 63 -10.10 8.55 -6.66
C GLY A 63 -9.17 7.85 -7.64
N ARG A 64 -7.86 8.09 -7.59
CA ARG A 64 -6.90 7.35 -8.43
C ARG A 64 -6.84 5.88 -8.06
N ILE A 65 -7.09 5.56 -6.79
CA ILE A 65 -7.24 4.18 -6.31
C ILE A 65 -8.70 4.03 -5.86
N HIS A 66 -9.45 3.15 -6.51
CA HIS A 66 -10.86 2.89 -6.16
C HIS A 66 -11.00 1.75 -5.16
N ALA A 67 -10.13 0.75 -5.24
CA ALA A 67 -10.14 -0.38 -4.31
C ALA A 67 -8.71 -0.78 -3.98
N LEU A 68 -8.49 -1.11 -2.72
CA LEU A 68 -7.16 -1.45 -2.22
C LEU A 68 -7.26 -2.66 -1.30
N LYS A 69 -6.54 -3.72 -1.65
CA LYS A 69 -6.37 -4.89 -0.81
C LYS A 69 -4.97 -4.83 -0.20
N ILE A 70 -4.89 -4.94 1.12
CA ILE A 70 -3.64 -4.77 1.85
C ILE A 70 -3.25 -6.08 2.51
N LYS A 71 -2.00 -6.50 2.31
CA LYS A 71 -1.38 -7.60 3.05
C LYS A 71 -0.10 -7.08 3.67
N THR A 72 0.06 -7.30 4.95
CA THR A 72 1.23 -6.84 5.70
C THR A 72 1.92 -8.01 6.40
N MET A 73 3.25 -7.91 6.49
CA MET A 73 4.08 -8.85 7.21
C MET A 73 5.23 -8.11 7.90
N ALA A 74 5.64 -8.64 9.05
CA ALA A 74 6.81 -8.12 9.75
C ALA A 74 8.10 -8.76 9.27
#